data_e504ca2a716678cadc136d818ab48cea
#
_entry.id   e504ca2a716678cadc136d818ab48cea
#
_cell.length_a   1.000
_cell.length_b   1.000
_cell.length_c   1.000
_cell.angle_alpha   90.00
_cell.angle_beta   90.00
_cell.angle_gamma   90.00
#
_symmetry.space_group_name_H-M   'P 1'
#
loop_
_entity.id
_entity.type
_entity.pdbx_description
1 polymer ?
#
loop_
_entity_poly.entity_id
_entity_poly.type
_entity_poly.pdbx_seq_one_letter_code
_entity_poly.pdbx_strand_id
1 'polypeptide(L)'
;MFHVSHSLDERDRNVATSYHGGLRRYARLKLRCDPVYSEVAERLIAADAPVLDIGSGIGLLGLYLYERGFRNRYHGIDCDAEKISRARRSANECAAPLTFEARDAVVLPPFSGSVVLLDVLHYMDRERQRAVLRSAARRVAGNGTLIIRTALQEPTWRYRATLCEEWLLHGCGWMQMPALYFPQRMEIESTLQELGMHVTTKPLWGHTPFASFLIVGRHAGQESR
;
A
#
# COMPACT_ATOMS: atom_id res chain seq x y z
N MET A 1 13.88 -27.08 0.04
CA MET A 1 13.66 -27.04 1.50
C MET A 1 14.35 -25.78 2.02
N PHE A 2 13.69 -24.62 1.95
CA PHE A 2 14.22 -23.37 2.49
C PHE A 2 13.22 -22.86 3.52
N HIS A 3 13.48 -23.24 4.77
CA HIS A 3 12.85 -22.63 5.93
C HIS A 3 13.50 -21.26 6.16
N VAL A 4 12.99 -20.21 5.50
CA VAL A 4 13.21 -18.86 5.97
C VAL A 4 12.03 -18.54 6.87
N SER A 5 12.12 -18.95 8.13
CA SER A 5 11.32 -18.40 9.22
C SER A 5 11.74 -16.94 9.36
N HIS A 6 11.01 -16.00 8.75
CA HIS A 6 11.19 -14.60 9.09
C HIS A 6 10.67 -14.41 10.51
N SER A 7 11.57 -14.55 11.48
CA SER A 7 11.34 -14.00 12.80
C SER A 7 11.21 -12.48 12.61
N LEU A 8 10.17 -11.89 13.19
CA LEU A 8 10.04 -10.43 13.25
C LEU A 8 11.35 -9.86 13.81
N ASP A 9 11.96 -8.93 13.09
CA ASP A 9 13.10 -8.19 13.61
C ASP A 9 12.66 -7.25 14.77
N GLU A 10 13.59 -6.61 15.42
CA GLU A 10 13.28 -5.70 16.54
C GLU A 10 12.42 -4.53 16.09
N ARG A 11 12.68 -3.98 14.90
CA ARG A 11 11.93 -2.86 14.30
C ARG A 11 10.48 -3.25 14.01
N ASP A 12 10.24 -4.45 13.48
CA ASP A 12 8.88 -4.97 13.26
C ASP A 12 8.12 -5.12 14.57
N ARG A 13 8.81 -5.56 15.64
CA ARG A 13 8.22 -5.65 16.97
C ARG A 13 7.85 -4.27 17.51
N ASN A 14 8.72 -3.26 17.32
CA ASN A 14 8.45 -1.88 17.71
C ASN A 14 7.21 -1.34 17.00
N VAL A 15 7.13 -1.47 15.67
CA VAL A 15 5.91 -1.10 14.92
C VAL A 15 4.67 -1.76 15.49
N ALA A 16 4.72 -3.05 15.75
CA ALA A 16 3.57 -3.77 16.28
C ALA A 16 3.18 -3.34 17.72
N THR A 17 4.13 -2.87 18.53
CA THR A 17 3.84 -2.40 19.90
C THR A 17 3.09 -1.08 19.93
N SER A 18 3.15 -0.28 18.85
CA SER A 18 2.38 0.97 18.71
C SER A 18 0.88 0.75 18.53
N TYR A 19 0.45 -0.51 18.48
CA TYR A 19 -0.96 -0.89 18.39
C TYR A 19 -1.39 -1.68 19.61
N HIS A 20 -2.69 -1.63 19.93
CA HIS A 20 -3.28 -2.33 21.08
C HIS A 20 -4.23 -3.44 20.66
N GLY A 21 -4.44 -4.41 21.53
CA GLY A 21 -5.43 -5.47 21.38
C GLY A 21 -5.29 -6.26 20.07
N GLY A 22 -6.39 -6.42 19.36
CA GLY A 22 -6.46 -7.16 18.09
C GLY A 22 -5.59 -6.55 16.99
N LEU A 23 -5.45 -5.21 16.95
CA LEU A 23 -4.62 -4.53 15.96
C LEU A 23 -3.14 -4.85 16.10
N ARG A 24 -2.64 -5.05 17.32
CA ARG A 24 -1.26 -5.49 17.56
C ARG A 24 -1.01 -6.88 16.96
N ARG A 25 -1.97 -7.79 17.11
CA ARG A 25 -1.88 -9.13 16.50
C ARG A 25 -1.92 -9.05 14.98
N TYR A 26 -2.81 -8.23 14.43
CA TYR A 26 -2.91 -7.96 13.00
C TYR A 26 -1.60 -7.40 12.44
N ALA A 27 -1.05 -6.34 13.03
CA ALA A 27 0.21 -5.72 12.60
C ALA A 27 1.36 -6.74 12.61
N ARG A 28 1.49 -7.54 13.68
CA ARG A 28 2.50 -8.61 13.77
C ARG A 28 2.36 -9.64 12.65
N LEU A 29 1.14 -10.08 12.37
CA LEU A 29 0.89 -11.08 11.33
C LEU A 29 1.21 -10.50 9.94
N LYS A 30 0.74 -9.28 9.66
CA LYS A 30 1.01 -8.59 8.40
C LYS A 30 2.51 -8.41 8.16
N LEU A 31 3.24 -7.87 9.13
CA LEU A 31 4.68 -7.64 8.99
C LEU A 31 5.49 -8.93 8.86
N ARG A 32 5.02 -10.03 9.45
CA ARG A 32 5.69 -11.33 9.36
C ARG A 32 5.44 -12.05 8.03
N CYS A 33 4.21 -11.97 7.50
CA CYS A 33 3.78 -12.82 6.39
C CYS A 33 3.72 -12.10 5.05
N ASP A 34 3.58 -10.78 5.06
CA ASP A 34 3.36 -9.99 3.87
C ASP A 34 4.65 -9.27 3.43
N PRO A 35 5.25 -9.66 2.31
CA PRO A 35 6.51 -9.08 1.82
C PRO A 35 6.35 -7.64 1.31
N VAL A 36 5.13 -7.11 1.23
CA VAL A 36 4.87 -5.78 0.66
C VAL A 36 5.60 -4.68 1.42
N TYR A 37 5.67 -4.78 2.75
CA TYR A 37 6.27 -3.73 3.57
C TYR A 37 7.77 -3.55 3.32
N SER A 38 8.53 -4.65 3.26
CA SER A 38 9.96 -4.60 2.93
C SER A 38 10.20 -4.12 1.50
N GLU A 39 9.47 -4.68 0.54
CA GLU A 39 9.59 -4.33 -0.88
C GLU A 39 9.27 -2.86 -1.18
N VAL A 40 8.27 -2.31 -0.50
CA VAL A 40 7.88 -0.90 -0.64
C VAL A 40 8.88 0.02 0.07
N ALA A 41 9.28 -0.35 1.30
CA ALA A 41 10.20 0.47 2.08
C ALA A 41 11.56 0.64 1.39
N GLU A 42 12.14 -0.41 0.83
CA GLU A 42 13.40 -0.33 0.09
C GLU A 42 13.34 0.73 -1.03
N ARG A 43 12.25 0.74 -1.80
CA ARG A 43 12.05 1.70 -2.90
C ARG A 43 11.82 3.12 -2.44
N LEU A 44 11.02 3.30 -1.39
CA LEU A 44 10.70 4.62 -0.87
C LEU A 44 11.89 5.27 -0.16
N ILE A 45 12.67 4.48 0.58
CA ILE A 45 13.90 4.95 1.22
C ILE A 45 14.95 5.30 0.16
N ALA A 46 15.10 4.47 -0.88
CA ALA A 46 16.03 4.75 -1.98
C ALA A 46 15.64 5.97 -2.81
N ALA A 47 14.34 6.24 -2.97
CA ALA A 47 13.84 7.42 -3.69
C ALA A 47 14.06 8.73 -2.91
N ASP A 48 14.14 8.64 -1.59
CA ASP A 48 14.28 9.78 -0.66
C ASP A 48 13.36 10.96 -0.99
N ALA A 49 12.10 10.66 -1.31
CA ALA A 49 11.07 11.62 -1.65
C ALA A 49 9.93 11.59 -0.63
N PRO A 50 9.17 12.68 -0.45
CA PRO A 50 7.92 12.66 0.32
C PRO A 50 6.99 11.53 -0.14
N VAL A 51 6.20 10.96 0.75
CA VAL A 51 5.29 9.85 0.47
C VAL A 51 3.83 10.25 0.70
N LEU A 52 2.99 10.03 -0.30
CA LEU A 52 1.53 10.01 -0.19
C LEU A 52 1.04 8.56 -0.21
N ASP A 53 0.45 8.10 0.87
CA ASP A 53 -0.11 6.76 1.01
C ASP A 53 -1.64 6.82 0.91
N ILE A 54 -2.17 6.35 -0.22
CA ILE A 54 -3.61 6.37 -0.52
C ILE A 54 -4.23 5.06 -0.04
N GLY A 55 -5.18 5.14 0.89
CA GLY A 55 -5.72 4.00 1.60
C GLY A 55 -4.79 3.50 2.70
N SER A 56 -4.20 4.44 3.45
CA SER A 56 -3.21 4.16 4.50
C SER A 56 -3.73 3.30 5.66
N GLY A 57 -5.05 3.14 5.77
CA GLY A 57 -5.68 2.38 6.83
C GLY A 57 -5.26 2.85 8.23
N ILE A 58 -4.79 1.93 9.04
CA ILE A 58 -4.28 2.21 10.39
C ILE A 58 -2.85 2.79 10.43
N GLY A 59 -2.27 3.17 9.28
CA GLY A 59 -0.95 3.80 9.20
C GLY A 59 0.24 2.84 9.32
N LEU A 60 0.04 1.55 9.08
CA LEU A 60 1.07 0.52 9.30
C LEU A 60 2.32 0.76 8.42
N LEU A 61 2.16 1.16 7.15
CA LEU A 61 3.29 1.47 6.27
C LEU A 61 4.09 2.68 6.78
N GLY A 62 3.43 3.74 7.22
CA GLY A 62 4.10 4.93 7.73
C GLY A 62 4.98 4.64 8.93
N LEU A 63 4.46 3.91 9.92
CA LEU A 63 5.21 3.48 11.10
C LEU A 63 6.37 2.54 10.72
N TYR A 64 6.13 1.62 9.79
CA TYR A 64 7.15 0.71 9.29
C TYR A 64 8.32 1.46 8.62
N LEU A 65 8.02 2.46 7.82
CA LEU A 65 9.03 3.34 7.20
C LEU A 65 9.80 4.14 8.26
N TYR A 66 9.10 4.72 9.22
CA TYR A 66 9.71 5.51 10.30
C TYR A 66 10.72 4.69 11.12
N GLU A 67 10.35 3.47 11.54
CA GLU A 67 11.23 2.55 12.26
C GLU A 67 12.47 2.14 11.45
N ARG A 68 12.37 2.16 10.11
CA ARG A 68 13.50 1.87 9.21
C ARG A 68 14.33 3.09 8.81
N GLY A 69 14.08 4.23 9.44
CA GLY A 69 14.88 5.43 9.26
C GLY A 69 14.40 6.36 8.16
N PHE A 70 13.23 6.13 7.57
CA PHE A 70 12.62 7.12 6.68
C PHE A 70 12.29 8.39 7.47
N ARG A 71 12.78 9.54 7.01
CA ARG A 71 12.62 10.83 7.71
C ARG A 71 12.02 11.92 6.82
N ASN A 72 11.70 11.59 5.58
CA ASN A 72 10.99 12.50 4.70
C ASN A 72 9.51 12.62 5.10
N ARG A 73 8.81 13.61 4.55
CA ARG A 73 7.38 13.82 4.85
C ARG A 73 6.54 12.63 4.40
N TYR A 74 5.70 12.12 5.29
CA TYR A 74 4.72 11.09 5.01
C TYR A 74 3.31 11.62 5.27
N HIS A 75 2.41 11.40 4.30
CA HIS A 75 1.00 11.76 4.40
C HIS A 75 0.14 10.56 4.00
N GLY A 76 -0.55 9.98 4.96
CA GLY A 76 -1.53 8.91 4.73
C GLY A 76 -2.95 9.46 4.63
N ILE A 77 -3.70 8.96 3.66
CA ILE A 77 -5.13 9.26 3.51
C ILE A 77 -5.94 7.96 3.46
N ASP A 78 -7.12 7.98 4.07
CA ASP A 78 -8.10 6.87 4.02
C ASP A 78 -9.51 7.45 4.17
N CYS A 79 -10.49 6.86 3.52
CA CYS A 79 -11.90 7.29 3.67
C CYS A 79 -12.49 6.90 5.04
N ASP A 80 -11.91 5.92 5.74
CA ASP A 80 -12.34 5.46 7.05
C ASP A 80 -11.74 6.32 8.16
N ALA A 81 -12.56 7.22 8.70
CA ALA A 81 -12.15 8.14 9.76
C ALA A 81 -11.71 7.41 11.05
N GLU A 82 -12.25 6.23 11.33
CA GLU A 82 -11.86 5.44 12.50
C GLU A 82 -10.45 4.85 12.32
N LYS A 83 -10.13 4.31 11.14
CA LYS A 83 -8.78 3.86 10.82
C LYS A 83 -7.77 5.01 10.93
N ILE A 84 -8.12 6.19 10.41
CA ILE A 84 -7.28 7.39 10.51
C ILE A 84 -7.10 7.83 11.97
N SER A 85 -8.13 7.79 12.80
CA SER A 85 -8.00 8.08 14.24
C SER A 85 -7.01 7.12 14.91
N ARG A 86 -7.06 5.84 14.57
CA ARG A 86 -6.12 4.82 15.06
C ARG A 86 -4.70 5.07 14.57
N ALA A 87 -4.52 5.42 13.29
CA ALA A 87 -3.23 5.74 12.71
C ALA A 87 -2.56 6.93 13.43
N ARG A 88 -3.31 8.01 13.66
CA ARG A 88 -2.84 9.19 14.40
C ARG A 88 -2.42 8.83 15.82
N ARG A 89 -3.21 8.01 16.53
CA ARG A 89 -2.88 7.57 17.89
C ARG A 89 -1.57 6.81 17.91
N SER A 90 -1.42 5.81 17.05
CA SER A 90 -0.19 5.00 16.99
C SER A 90 1.03 5.84 16.61
N ALA A 91 0.90 6.81 15.70
CA ALA A 91 1.99 7.73 15.36
C ALA A 91 2.39 8.62 16.54
N ASN A 92 1.41 9.13 17.30
CA ASN A 92 1.68 9.94 18.50
C ASN A 92 2.37 9.14 19.60
N GLU A 93 1.98 7.88 19.82
CA GLU A 93 2.62 6.99 20.81
C GLU A 93 4.10 6.74 20.52
N CYS A 94 4.48 6.74 19.22
CA CYS A 94 5.87 6.59 18.79
C CYS A 94 6.60 7.92 18.58
N ALA A 95 5.95 9.06 18.83
CA ALA A 95 6.46 10.38 18.45
C ALA A 95 6.91 10.46 16.97
N ALA A 96 6.26 9.69 16.09
CA ALA A 96 6.57 9.66 14.67
C ALA A 96 5.91 10.85 13.95
N PRO A 97 6.63 11.67 13.18
CA PRO A 97 6.11 12.87 12.53
C PRO A 97 5.33 12.51 11.25
N LEU A 98 4.35 11.61 11.39
CA LEU A 98 3.49 11.14 10.31
C LEU A 98 2.17 11.90 10.34
N THR A 99 1.67 12.26 9.17
CA THR A 99 0.37 12.93 9.04
C THR A 99 -0.66 11.99 8.43
N PHE A 100 -1.88 12.03 8.95
CA PHE A 100 -2.99 11.22 8.45
C PHE A 100 -4.27 12.05 8.33
N GLU A 101 -5.03 11.83 7.25
CA GLU A 101 -6.24 12.60 6.95
C GLU A 101 -7.36 11.66 6.48
N ALA A 102 -8.58 11.86 7.02
CA ALA A 102 -9.77 11.21 6.49
C ALA A 102 -10.18 11.89 5.18
N ARG A 103 -9.97 11.18 4.05
CA ARG A 103 -10.17 11.74 2.71
C ARG A 103 -10.48 10.65 1.68
N ASP A 104 -11.37 10.95 0.74
CA ASP A 104 -11.63 10.07 -0.40
C ASP A 104 -10.43 10.09 -1.37
N ALA A 105 -10.04 8.91 -1.84
CA ALA A 105 -8.93 8.71 -2.78
C ALA A 105 -9.13 9.41 -4.13
N VAL A 106 -10.35 9.77 -4.51
CA VAL A 106 -10.63 10.52 -5.74
C VAL A 106 -10.23 12.00 -5.59
N VAL A 107 -10.24 12.52 -4.37
CA VAL A 107 -9.91 13.93 -4.07
C VAL A 107 -8.56 14.01 -3.38
N LEU A 108 -7.48 13.82 -4.14
CA LEU A 108 -6.13 13.84 -3.58
C LEU A 108 -5.67 15.26 -3.21
N PRO A 109 -4.90 15.40 -2.12
CA PRO A 109 -4.32 16.71 -1.75
C PRO A 109 -3.28 17.16 -2.78
N PRO A 110 -2.90 18.46 -2.79
CA PRO A 110 -1.71 18.92 -3.49
C PRO A 110 -0.48 18.19 -2.96
N PHE A 111 0.24 17.52 -3.85
CA PHE A 111 1.38 16.68 -3.47
C PHE A 111 2.35 16.49 -4.63
N SER A 112 3.63 16.33 -4.31
CA SER A 112 4.69 15.95 -5.24
C SER A 112 5.70 15.07 -4.49
N GLY A 113 5.90 13.83 -4.93
CA GLY A 113 6.75 12.84 -4.25
C GLY A 113 6.54 11.44 -4.78
N SER A 114 6.70 10.44 -3.93
CA SER A 114 6.29 9.05 -4.19
C SER A 114 4.84 8.84 -3.78
N VAL A 115 4.12 8.03 -4.54
CA VAL A 115 2.71 7.72 -4.25
C VAL A 115 2.54 6.22 -4.10
N VAL A 116 1.80 5.80 -3.08
CA VAL A 116 1.59 4.40 -2.74
C VAL A 116 0.09 4.08 -2.68
N LEU A 117 -0.31 2.94 -3.21
CA LEU A 117 -1.65 2.37 -3.10
C LEU A 117 -1.52 0.87 -2.77
N LEU A 118 -1.78 0.49 -1.53
CA LEU A 118 -1.71 -0.92 -1.11
C LEU A 118 -3.11 -1.47 -0.84
N ASP A 119 -3.56 -2.39 -1.69
CA ASP A 119 -4.83 -3.11 -1.56
C ASP A 119 -6.07 -2.19 -1.50
N VAL A 120 -6.09 -1.14 -2.33
CA VAL A 120 -7.15 -0.13 -2.33
C VAL A 120 -8.02 -0.21 -3.59
N LEU A 121 -7.42 -0.51 -4.74
CA LEU A 121 -8.09 -0.39 -6.03
C LEU A 121 -9.35 -1.26 -6.12
N HIS A 122 -9.32 -2.48 -5.63
CA HIS A 122 -10.44 -3.41 -5.75
C HIS A 122 -11.71 -3.01 -4.96
N TYR A 123 -11.63 -2.00 -4.09
CA TYR A 123 -12.82 -1.39 -3.42
C TYR A 123 -13.47 -0.28 -4.25
N MET A 124 -12.99 -0.05 -5.48
CA MET A 124 -13.52 0.96 -6.39
C MET A 124 -14.03 0.30 -7.66
N ASP A 125 -15.02 0.91 -8.29
CA ASP A 125 -15.39 0.57 -9.65
C ASP A 125 -14.30 0.94 -10.65
N ARG A 126 -14.41 0.46 -11.87
CA ARG A 126 -13.40 0.62 -12.93
C ARG A 126 -13.12 2.09 -13.27
N GLU A 127 -14.13 2.94 -13.25
CA GLU A 127 -13.99 4.36 -13.59
C GLU A 127 -13.24 5.11 -12.47
N ARG A 128 -13.62 4.88 -11.22
CA ARG A 128 -12.90 5.43 -10.06
C ARG A 128 -11.45 4.96 -9.99
N GLN A 129 -11.18 3.69 -10.28
CA GLN A 129 -9.82 3.18 -10.36
C GLN A 129 -8.97 3.96 -11.35
N ARG A 130 -9.48 4.19 -12.59
CA ARG A 130 -8.79 5.00 -13.60
C ARG A 130 -8.56 6.43 -13.16
N ALA A 131 -9.56 7.06 -12.53
CA ALA A 131 -9.45 8.43 -12.02
C ALA A 131 -8.37 8.54 -10.95
N VAL A 132 -8.34 7.61 -9.99
CA VAL A 132 -7.34 7.55 -8.91
C VAL A 132 -5.94 7.30 -9.47
N LEU A 133 -5.78 6.34 -10.39
CA LEU A 133 -4.50 6.05 -11.03
C LEU A 133 -3.93 7.26 -11.77
N ARG A 134 -4.74 7.94 -12.57
CA ARG A 134 -4.34 9.17 -13.27
C ARG A 134 -3.97 10.30 -12.29
N SER A 135 -4.75 10.45 -11.23
CA SER A 135 -4.50 11.46 -10.22
C SER A 135 -3.23 11.18 -9.41
N ALA A 136 -2.98 9.91 -9.07
CA ALA A 136 -1.78 9.44 -8.38
C ALA A 136 -0.52 9.65 -9.25
N ALA A 137 -0.56 9.21 -10.50
CA ALA A 137 0.57 9.33 -11.44
C ALA A 137 1.05 10.78 -11.62
N ARG A 138 0.11 11.74 -11.72
CA ARG A 138 0.42 13.18 -11.84
C ARG A 138 1.09 13.78 -10.60
N ARG A 139 1.09 13.09 -9.47
CA ARG A 139 1.70 13.53 -8.21
C ARG A 139 3.06 12.93 -7.97
N VAL A 140 3.49 12.03 -8.84
CA VAL A 140 4.83 11.46 -8.76
C VAL A 140 5.85 12.50 -9.20
N ALA A 141 6.75 12.85 -8.29
CA ALA A 141 7.86 13.78 -8.57
C ALA A 141 8.94 13.13 -9.44
N GLY A 142 9.87 13.94 -9.97
CA GLY A 142 10.97 13.46 -10.79
C GLY A 142 11.85 12.38 -10.12
N ASN A 143 12.04 12.42 -8.82
CA ASN A 143 12.75 11.39 -8.04
C ASN A 143 11.81 10.40 -7.33
N GLY A 144 10.48 10.58 -7.46
CA GLY A 144 9.48 9.74 -6.81
C GLY A 144 9.13 8.48 -7.61
N THR A 145 8.35 7.63 -7.00
CA THR A 145 7.85 6.40 -7.64
C THR A 145 6.38 6.19 -7.30
N LEU A 146 5.62 5.67 -8.24
CA LEU A 146 4.28 5.15 -7.99
C LEU A 146 4.38 3.67 -7.65
N ILE A 147 3.89 3.28 -6.49
CA ILE A 147 3.89 1.89 -6.05
C ILE A 147 2.45 1.45 -5.82
N ILE A 148 2.02 0.42 -6.54
CA ILE A 148 0.68 -0.15 -6.40
C ILE A 148 0.83 -1.63 -6.04
N ARG A 149 0.15 -2.05 -4.98
CA ARG A 149 -0.10 -3.46 -4.72
C ARG A 149 -1.59 -3.73 -4.85
N THR A 150 -1.94 -4.73 -5.62
CA THR A 150 -3.33 -5.16 -5.81
C THR A 150 -3.41 -6.62 -6.25
N ALA A 151 -4.53 -7.26 -5.98
CA ALA A 151 -4.89 -8.48 -6.67
C ALA A 151 -5.32 -8.14 -8.11
N LEU A 152 -4.83 -8.92 -9.07
CA LEU A 152 -5.23 -8.80 -10.48
C LEU A 152 -6.22 -9.90 -10.85
N GLN A 153 -7.15 -9.58 -11.73
CA GLN A 153 -8.06 -10.55 -12.31
C GLN A 153 -7.30 -11.48 -13.25
N GLU A 154 -6.86 -12.62 -12.73
CA GLU A 154 -6.19 -13.67 -13.49
C GLU A 154 -6.90 -15.01 -13.26
N PRO A 155 -7.02 -15.89 -14.30
CA PRO A 155 -7.70 -17.17 -14.16
C PRO A 155 -6.85 -18.22 -13.44
N THR A 156 -6.45 -17.90 -12.18
CA THR A 156 -5.58 -18.74 -11.35
C THR A 156 -6.28 -19.19 -10.07
N TRP A 157 -5.83 -20.30 -9.46
CA TRP A 157 -6.33 -20.72 -8.17
C TRP A 157 -6.06 -19.69 -7.07
N ARG A 158 -4.98 -18.90 -7.18
CA ARG A 158 -4.65 -17.82 -6.25
C ARG A 158 -5.69 -16.71 -6.29
N TYR A 159 -6.20 -16.38 -7.47
CA TYR A 159 -7.28 -15.40 -7.60
C TYR A 159 -8.57 -15.89 -6.90
N ARG A 160 -8.90 -17.19 -7.02
CA ARG A 160 -10.03 -17.77 -6.27
C ARG A 160 -9.81 -17.70 -4.75
N ALA A 161 -8.59 -17.96 -4.28
CA ALA A 161 -8.25 -17.83 -2.86
C ALA A 161 -8.40 -16.39 -2.37
N THR A 162 -8.00 -15.40 -3.17
CA THR A 162 -8.21 -13.97 -2.87
C THR A 162 -9.71 -13.63 -2.76
N LEU A 163 -10.55 -14.12 -3.67
CA LEU A 163 -12.00 -13.91 -3.60
C LEU A 163 -12.60 -14.49 -2.31
N CYS A 164 -12.15 -15.68 -1.89
CA CYS A 164 -12.58 -16.28 -0.63
C CYS A 164 -12.13 -15.46 0.59
N GLU A 165 -10.90 -14.92 0.59
CA GLU A 165 -10.39 -14.05 1.65
C GLU A 165 -11.25 -12.79 1.77
N GLU A 166 -11.49 -12.09 0.67
CA GLU A 166 -12.30 -10.87 0.66
C GLU A 166 -13.72 -11.12 1.17
N TRP A 167 -14.32 -12.24 0.77
CA TRP A 167 -15.64 -12.63 1.27
C TRP A 167 -15.64 -12.85 2.80
N LEU A 168 -14.61 -13.51 3.33
CA LEU A 168 -14.45 -13.74 4.78
C LEU A 168 -14.21 -12.44 5.54
N LEU A 169 -13.34 -11.56 5.04
CA LEU A 169 -13.02 -10.28 5.67
C LEU A 169 -14.23 -9.36 5.72
N HIS A 170 -15.03 -9.35 4.66
CA HIS A 170 -16.29 -8.61 4.65
C HIS A 170 -17.32 -9.21 5.62
N GLY A 171 -17.47 -10.54 5.63
CA GLY A 171 -18.39 -11.25 6.53
C GLY A 171 -18.05 -11.08 8.03
N CYS A 172 -16.78 -10.91 8.38
CA CYS A 172 -16.32 -10.62 9.75
C CYS A 172 -16.42 -9.13 10.14
N GLY A 173 -16.89 -8.25 9.25
CA GLY A 173 -17.00 -6.81 9.50
C GLY A 173 -15.67 -6.07 9.59
N TRP A 174 -14.56 -6.72 9.18
CA TRP A 174 -13.24 -6.08 9.14
C TRP A 174 -13.13 -5.04 8.02
N MET A 175 -13.77 -5.32 6.89
CA MET A 175 -13.91 -4.40 5.76
C MET A 175 -15.34 -3.88 5.68
N GLN A 176 -15.48 -2.55 5.66
CA GLN A 176 -16.79 -1.90 5.60
C GLN A 176 -17.43 -1.98 4.21
N MET A 177 -16.59 -2.12 3.17
CA MET A 177 -17.04 -2.21 1.77
C MET A 177 -16.58 -3.53 1.15
N PRO A 178 -17.44 -4.22 0.38
CA PRO A 178 -17.04 -5.38 -0.40
C PRO A 178 -16.12 -4.96 -1.55
N ALA A 179 -15.27 -5.90 -2.02
CA ALA A 179 -14.54 -5.70 -3.25
C ALA A 179 -15.52 -5.54 -4.42
N LEU A 180 -15.38 -4.45 -5.18
CA LEU A 180 -16.28 -4.11 -6.29
C LEU A 180 -15.75 -4.61 -7.63
N TYR A 181 -14.47 -4.40 -7.89
CA TYR A 181 -13.85 -4.74 -9.17
C TYR A 181 -12.35 -5.00 -9.03
N PHE A 182 -11.91 -6.20 -9.37
CA PHE A 182 -10.48 -6.50 -9.45
C PHE A 182 -9.94 -6.06 -10.81
N PRO A 183 -8.92 -5.17 -10.86
CA PRO A 183 -8.41 -4.65 -12.11
C PRO A 183 -7.68 -5.73 -12.92
N GLN A 184 -7.66 -5.56 -14.24
CA GLN A 184 -6.78 -6.31 -15.13
C GLN A 184 -5.42 -5.61 -15.21
N ARG A 185 -4.35 -6.39 -15.39
CA ARG A 185 -2.99 -5.87 -15.55
C ARG A 185 -2.92 -4.80 -16.64
N MET A 186 -3.45 -5.09 -17.83
CA MET A 186 -3.43 -4.18 -18.97
C MET A 186 -4.13 -2.84 -18.70
N GLU A 187 -5.18 -2.82 -17.87
CA GLU A 187 -5.89 -1.59 -17.53
C GLU A 187 -5.03 -0.63 -16.71
N ILE A 188 -4.27 -1.17 -15.76
CA ILE A 188 -3.35 -0.35 -14.95
C ILE A 188 -2.17 0.09 -15.80
N GLU A 189 -1.50 -0.84 -16.49
CA GLU A 189 -0.31 -0.57 -17.27
C GLU A 189 -0.58 0.45 -18.38
N SER A 190 -1.65 0.26 -19.17
CA SER A 190 -2.01 1.22 -20.23
C SER A 190 -2.34 2.60 -19.71
N THR A 191 -3.11 2.67 -18.58
CA THR A 191 -3.45 3.97 -17.96
C THR A 191 -2.20 4.74 -17.53
N LEU A 192 -1.20 4.07 -16.98
CA LEU A 192 0.04 4.70 -16.52
C LEU A 192 0.99 5.02 -17.69
N GLN A 193 1.06 4.15 -18.71
CA GLN A 193 1.85 4.38 -19.92
C GLN A 193 1.32 5.57 -20.74
N GLU A 194 -0.01 5.76 -20.83
CA GLU A 194 -0.64 6.95 -21.43
C GLU A 194 -0.18 8.26 -20.75
N LEU A 195 0.26 8.20 -19.50
CA LEU A 195 0.79 9.34 -18.74
C LEU A 195 2.32 9.43 -18.78
N GLY A 196 2.98 8.69 -19.68
CA GLY A 196 4.42 8.73 -19.86
C GLY A 196 5.21 7.99 -18.75
N MET A 197 4.58 7.07 -18.03
CA MET A 197 5.27 6.26 -17.03
C MET A 197 5.84 4.97 -17.64
N HIS A 198 7.06 4.65 -17.28
CA HIS A 198 7.59 3.29 -17.42
C HIS A 198 7.05 2.43 -16.29
N VAL A 199 6.43 1.29 -16.63
CA VAL A 199 5.73 0.43 -15.66
C VAL A 199 6.36 -0.95 -15.63
N THR A 200 6.61 -1.45 -14.43
CA THR A 200 7.02 -2.84 -14.18
C THR A 200 6.04 -3.53 -13.27
N THR A 201 5.66 -4.76 -13.60
CA THR A 201 4.74 -5.58 -12.81
C THR A 201 5.40 -6.90 -12.45
N LYS A 202 5.40 -7.23 -11.15
CA LYS A 202 5.90 -8.52 -10.67
C LYS A 202 4.91 -9.16 -9.68
N PRO A 203 4.84 -10.50 -9.63
CA PRO A 203 4.13 -11.19 -8.56
C PRO A 203 4.73 -10.84 -7.19
N LEU A 204 3.87 -10.68 -6.19
CA LEU A 204 4.27 -10.43 -4.81
C LEU A 204 3.45 -11.33 -3.87
N TRP A 205 3.64 -12.63 -3.98
CA TRP A 205 2.82 -13.60 -3.26
C TRP A 205 3.36 -13.92 -1.87
N GLY A 206 4.69 -13.84 -1.66
CA GLY A 206 5.33 -14.27 -0.43
C GLY A 206 4.92 -15.70 -0.05
N HIS A 207 4.55 -15.89 1.20
CA HIS A 207 4.00 -17.15 1.73
C HIS A 207 2.47 -17.18 1.76
N THR A 208 1.81 -16.24 1.07
CA THR A 208 0.35 -16.16 1.03
C THR A 208 -0.23 -16.88 -0.19
N PRO A 209 -1.43 -17.43 -0.12
CA PRO A 209 -2.09 -18.05 -1.28
C PRO A 209 -2.68 -17.02 -2.26
N PHE A 210 -2.55 -15.71 -2.01
CA PHE A 210 -3.27 -14.66 -2.71
C PHE A 210 -2.58 -14.22 -4.01
N ALA A 211 -3.38 -13.74 -4.97
CA ALA A 211 -2.91 -13.27 -6.28
C ALA A 211 -2.46 -11.81 -6.22
N SER A 212 -1.54 -11.47 -5.33
CA SER A 212 -1.03 -10.11 -5.17
C SER A 212 0.09 -9.80 -6.16
N PHE A 213 0.05 -8.60 -6.73
CA PHE A 213 1.07 -8.09 -7.66
C PHE A 213 1.57 -6.73 -7.19
N LEU A 214 2.85 -6.51 -7.37
CA LEU A 214 3.50 -5.21 -7.18
C LEU A 214 3.70 -4.58 -8.56
N ILE A 215 3.14 -3.39 -8.74
CA ILE A 215 3.25 -2.58 -9.94
C ILE A 215 4.00 -1.31 -9.56
N VAL A 216 5.08 -1.02 -10.26
CA VAL A 216 5.92 0.15 -10.01
C VAL A 216 5.97 0.99 -11.27
N GLY A 217 5.58 2.26 -11.14
CA GLY A 217 5.63 3.26 -12.22
C GLY A 217 6.64 4.38 -11.91
N ARG A 218 7.42 4.78 -12.92
CA ARG A 218 8.34 5.94 -12.85
C ARG A 218 8.20 6.75 -14.11
N HIS A 219 8.36 8.07 -14.04
CA HIS A 219 8.41 8.89 -15.24
C HIS A 219 9.66 8.60 -16.05
N ALA A 220 9.54 8.62 -17.40
CA ALA A 220 10.67 8.44 -18.31
C ALA A 220 11.75 9.53 -18.03
N GLY A 221 13.02 9.11 -17.89
CA GLY A 221 14.13 10.00 -17.49
C GLY A 221 14.73 9.67 -16.12
N GLN A 222 14.17 8.72 -15.39
CA GLN A 222 14.65 8.23 -14.08
C GLN A 222 15.39 6.87 -14.21
N GLU A 223 16.32 6.75 -15.14
CA GLU A 223 17.24 5.62 -15.08
C GLU A 223 18.16 5.81 -13.85
N SER A 224 18.22 4.76 -13.04
CA SER A 224 19.02 4.71 -11.81
C SER A 224 20.45 5.23 -12.07
N ARG A 225 20.83 6.33 -11.43
CA ARG A 225 22.23 6.64 -11.18
C ARG A 225 22.73 5.81 -10.00
#